data_21f797e9be88120affa2d7f3f963167d
#
_entry.id   21f797e9be88120affa2d7f3f963167d
#
_cell.length_a   1.000
_cell.length_b   1.000
_cell.length_c   1.000
_cell.angle_alpha   90.00
_cell.angle_beta   90.00
_cell.angle_gamma   90.00
#
_symmetry.space_group_name_H-M   'P 1'
#
loop_
_entity.id
_entity.type
_entity.pdbx_description
1 polymer ?
#
loop_
_entity_poly.entity_id
_entity_poly.type
_entity_poly.pdbx_seq_one_letter_code
_entity_poly.pdbx_strand_id
1 'polypeptide(L)'
;EDIDGYIELRQRSRLPIVLHHFPTGATYEICRRPADAYMLGHSIIGEAVRKAGLFAASDSSFMLQNTGSDITRAMNVHMMAAFPSANFHFVSATSEISSEHFVTQPLHPINGLIRVPEQPGLGVELDMNRVEHLEQLEPMVKPRFIIVCKYDNGATLYTSPDPENPHFMVRPDWSRTLMPMSFVAPLNTEYWDDDGSAKFDEMMTKIEATGAVLEAR
;
A
#
# COMPACT_ATOMS: atom_id res chain seq x y z
N GLU A 1 -19.47 3.67 -3.11
CA GLU A 1 -18.90 2.40 -3.61
C GLU A 1 -20.01 1.49 -4.11
N ASP A 2 -19.69 0.66 -5.10
CA ASP A 2 -20.65 -0.29 -5.70
C ASP A 2 -20.69 -1.59 -4.89
N ILE A 3 -21.47 -1.60 -3.83
CA ILE A 3 -21.63 -2.76 -2.94
C ILE A 3 -22.30 -3.94 -3.65
N ASP A 4 -23.26 -3.66 -4.53
CA ASP A 4 -23.96 -4.70 -5.29
C ASP A 4 -23.01 -5.39 -6.27
N GLY A 5 -22.12 -4.64 -6.92
CA GLY A 5 -21.07 -5.18 -7.77
C GLY A 5 -20.08 -6.06 -7.00
N TYR A 6 -19.69 -5.67 -5.78
CA TYR A 6 -18.85 -6.52 -4.92
C TYR A 6 -19.55 -7.82 -4.50
N ILE A 7 -20.85 -7.75 -4.18
CA ILE A 7 -21.63 -8.95 -3.85
C ILE A 7 -21.72 -9.89 -5.06
N GLU A 8 -21.97 -9.37 -6.25
CA GLU A 8 -21.99 -10.15 -7.49
C GLU A 8 -20.62 -10.77 -7.80
N LEU A 9 -19.54 -9.99 -7.65
CA LEU A 9 -18.18 -10.48 -7.82
C LEU A 9 -17.88 -11.65 -6.86
N ARG A 10 -18.23 -11.50 -5.59
CA ARG A 10 -18.05 -12.53 -4.57
C ARG A 10 -18.80 -13.82 -4.92
N GLN A 11 -20.04 -13.70 -5.38
CA GLN A 11 -20.88 -14.86 -5.75
C GLN A 11 -20.32 -15.62 -6.98
N ARG A 12 -19.67 -14.92 -7.90
CA ARG A 12 -19.10 -15.50 -9.12
C ARG A 12 -17.64 -15.98 -8.96
N SER A 13 -16.94 -15.47 -7.96
CA SER A 13 -15.54 -15.82 -7.70
C SER A 13 -15.44 -17.24 -7.14
N ARG A 14 -14.42 -17.98 -7.60
CA ARG A 14 -14.02 -19.26 -7.00
C ARG A 14 -12.97 -19.07 -5.90
N LEU A 15 -12.45 -17.85 -5.74
CA LEU A 15 -11.47 -17.47 -4.73
C LEU A 15 -12.12 -16.55 -3.70
N PRO A 16 -11.72 -16.60 -2.43
CA PRO A 16 -12.15 -15.64 -1.44
C PRO A 16 -11.79 -14.21 -1.86
N ILE A 17 -12.70 -13.27 -1.64
CA ILE A 17 -12.50 -11.85 -1.91
C ILE A 17 -12.14 -11.15 -0.61
N VAL A 18 -10.99 -10.46 -0.62
CA VAL A 18 -10.55 -9.60 0.47
C VAL A 18 -10.59 -8.15 0.01
N LEU A 19 -11.36 -7.31 0.70
CA LEU A 19 -11.42 -5.88 0.40
C LEU A 19 -10.33 -5.11 1.13
N HIS A 20 -9.50 -4.45 0.35
CA HIS A 20 -8.44 -3.56 0.80
C HIS A 20 -8.99 -2.17 1.10
N HIS A 21 -8.68 -1.60 2.27
CA HIS A 21 -9.14 -0.27 2.70
C HIS A 21 -10.65 -0.03 2.62
N PHE A 22 -11.42 -1.01 3.05
CA PHE A 22 -12.87 -0.85 3.10
C PHE A 22 -13.26 0.34 4.02
N PRO A 23 -14.13 1.26 3.56
CA PRO A 23 -14.52 2.42 4.34
C PRO A 23 -15.28 2.00 5.60
N THR A 24 -14.85 2.48 6.73
CA THR A 24 -15.39 2.09 8.05
C THR A 24 -16.64 2.83 8.47
N GLY A 25 -17.14 3.76 7.65
CA GLY A 25 -18.46 4.34 7.83
C GLY A 25 -19.62 3.42 7.41
N ALA A 26 -19.27 2.33 6.75
CA ALA A 26 -20.19 1.45 6.04
C ALA A 26 -20.58 0.21 6.85
N THR A 27 -21.04 0.38 8.09
CA THR A 27 -21.49 -0.75 8.95
C THR A 27 -22.58 -1.58 8.28
N TYR A 28 -23.52 -0.92 7.62
CA TYR A 28 -24.59 -1.59 6.89
C TYR A 28 -24.08 -2.44 5.74
N GLU A 29 -23.10 -1.93 5.01
CA GLU A 29 -22.48 -2.62 3.88
C GLU A 29 -21.75 -3.89 4.33
N ILE A 30 -21.07 -3.85 5.49
CA ILE A 30 -20.43 -5.03 6.08
C ILE A 30 -21.45 -6.12 6.36
N CYS A 31 -22.63 -5.77 6.90
CA CYS A 31 -23.70 -6.73 7.16
C CYS A 31 -24.24 -7.39 5.88
N ARG A 32 -24.10 -6.73 4.74
CA ARG A 32 -24.45 -7.30 3.42
C ARG A 32 -23.41 -8.30 2.89
N ARG A 33 -22.26 -8.42 3.55
CA ARG A 33 -21.17 -9.35 3.22
C ARG A 33 -20.66 -9.22 1.78
N PRO A 34 -20.18 -8.03 1.37
CA PRO A 34 -19.62 -7.82 0.03
C PRO A 34 -18.29 -8.53 -0.19
N ALA A 35 -17.64 -9.03 0.87
CA ALA A 35 -16.39 -9.75 0.84
C ALA A 35 -16.36 -10.91 1.82
N ASP A 36 -15.36 -11.78 1.67
CA ASP A 36 -15.09 -12.88 2.61
C ASP A 36 -14.24 -12.42 3.79
N ALA A 37 -13.38 -11.43 3.56
CA ALA A 37 -12.57 -10.80 4.61
C ALA A 37 -12.23 -9.35 4.25
N TYR A 38 -11.69 -8.64 5.24
CA TYR A 38 -11.30 -7.25 5.10
C TYR A 38 -9.85 -7.06 5.51
N MET A 39 -9.17 -6.12 4.87
CA MET A 39 -7.84 -5.73 5.25
C MET A 39 -7.85 -4.35 5.91
N LEU A 40 -7.32 -4.30 7.13
CA LEU A 40 -7.02 -3.06 7.82
C LEU A 40 -5.57 -2.69 7.54
N GLY A 41 -5.36 -1.68 6.69
CA GLY A 41 -4.03 -1.14 6.44
C GLY A 41 -3.61 -0.12 7.49
N HIS A 42 -2.29 0.05 7.67
CA HIS A 42 -1.66 1.12 8.43
C HIS A 42 -2.27 1.36 9.81
N SER A 43 -2.24 0.33 10.65
CA SER A 43 -3.01 0.24 11.87
C SER A 43 -2.63 1.27 12.93
N ILE A 44 -3.40 2.35 13.00
CA ILE A 44 -3.45 3.17 14.21
C ILE A 44 -4.21 2.36 15.26
N ILE A 45 -3.58 2.09 16.42
CA ILE A 45 -4.10 1.16 17.45
C ILE A 45 -5.56 1.43 17.80
N GLY A 46 -5.93 2.67 18.09
CA GLY A 46 -7.30 3.01 18.49
C GLY A 46 -8.33 2.73 17.40
N GLU A 47 -7.97 2.97 16.15
CA GLU A 47 -8.83 2.66 15.00
C GLU A 47 -8.92 1.15 14.76
N ALA A 48 -7.81 0.43 14.87
CA ALA A 48 -7.79 -1.03 14.74
C ALA A 48 -8.66 -1.70 15.80
N VAL A 49 -8.62 -1.26 17.05
CA VAL A 49 -9.47 -1.76 18.14
C VAL A 49 -10.95 -1.53 17.83
N ARG A 50 -11.31 -0.32 17.39
CA ARG A 50 -12.69 0.02 17.03
C ARG A 50 -13.21 -0.84 15.87
N LYS A 51 -12.40 -1.01 14.81
CA LYS A 51 -12.73 -1.81 13.65
C LYS A 51 -12.80 -3.30 13.98
N ALA A 52 -11.89 -3.80 14.81
CA ALA A 52 -11.93 -5.19 15.29
C ALA A 52 -13.24 -5.50 16.03
N GLY A 53 -13.73 -4.57 16.87
CA GLY A 53 -15.04 -4.68 17.50
C GLY A 53 -16.20 -4.76 16.49
N LEU A 54 -16.18 -3.94 15.44
CA LEU A 54 -17.16 -3.98 14.37
C LEU A 54 -17.13 -5.30 13.61
N PHE A 55 -15.95 -5.80 13.24
CA PHE A 55 -15.81 -7.07 12.54
C PHE A 55 -16.22 -8.26 13.42
N ALA A 56 -15.93 -8.22 14.71
CA ALA A 56 -16.41 -9.22 15.65
C ALA A 56 -17.94 -9.22 15.75
N ALA A 57 -18.56 -8.05 15.84
CA ALA A 57 -20.02 -7.91 15.92
C ALA A 57 -20.76 -8.35 14.63
N SER A 58 -20.10 -8.26 13.48
CA SER A 58 -20.65 -8.66 12.17
C SER A 58 -20.23 -10.06 11.72
N ASP A 59 -19.52 -10.81 12.58
CA ASP A 59 -18.97 -12.13 12.24
C ASP A 59 -18.14 -12.08 10.93
N SER A 60 -17.30 -11.07 10.82
CA SER A 60 -16.48 -10.82 9.64
C SER A 60 -15.01 -11.03 9.93
N SER A 61 -14.34 -11.78 9.08
CA SER A 61 -12.89 -11.99 9.16
C SER A 61 -12.12 -10.77 8.67
N PHE A 62 -10.97 -10.52 9.28
CA PHE A 62 -10.06 -9.49 8.78
C PHE A 62 -8.59 -9.87 9.00
N MET A 63 -7.72 -9.11 8.38
CA MET A 63 -6.28 -9.14 8.60
C MET A 63 -5.73 -7.74 8.77
N LEU A 64 -4.53 -7.64 9.34
CA LEU A 64 -3.73 -6.43 9.35
C LEU A 64 -2.68 -6.48 8.26
N GLN A 65 -2.45 -5.37 7.60
CA GLN A 65 -1.31 -5.18 6.71
C GLN A 65 -0.31 -4.24 7.36
N ASN A 66 0.97 -4.59 7.24
CA ASN A 66 2.06 -3.75 7.69
C ASN A 66 3.05 -3.51 6.55
N THR A 67 3.36 -2.25 6.29
CA THR A 67 4.44 -1.80 5.41
C THR A 67 5.48 -0.98 6.17
N GLY A 68 5.42 -1.00 7.50
CA GLY A 68 6.30 -0.23 8.36
C GLY A 68 7.55 -0.99 8.79
N SER A 69 8.06 -0.61 9.94
CA SER A 69 9.27 -1.15 10.55
C SER A 69 9.03 -2.42 11.36
N ASP A 70 10.12 -2.95 11.95
CA ASP A 70 10.06 -4.07 12.90
C ASP A 70 9.17 -3.78 14.12
N ILE A 71 9.13 -2.52 14.58
CA ILE A 71 8.27 -2.09 15.68
C ILE A 71 6.79 -2.21 15.27
N THR A 72 6.45 -1.75 14.07
CA THR A 72 5.08 -1.87 13.54
C THR A 72 4.70 -3.33 13.34
N ARG A 73 5.65 -4.18 12.89
CA ARG A 73 5.44 -5.63 12.80
C ARG A 73 5.13 -6.23 14.16
N ALA A 74 5.93 -5.93 15.19
CA ALA A 74 5.69 -6.42 16.54
C ALA A 74 4.32 -5.99 17.07
N MET A 75 3.94 -4.72 16.88
CA MET A 75 2.63 -4.21 17.25
C MET A 75 1.50 -4.96 16.54
N ASN A 76 1.63 -5.19 15.23
CA ASN A 76 0.61 -5.93 14.47
C ASN A 76 0.50 -7.39 14.88
N VAL A 77 1.61 -8.06 15.21
CA VAL A 77 1.61 -9.44 15.70
C VAL A 77 0.80 -9.53 17.01
N HIS A 78 1.01 -8.62 17.95
CA HIS A 78 0.23 -8.55 19.17
C HIS A 78 -1.26 -8.29 18.91
N MET A 79 -1.59 -7.35 18.03
CA MET A 79 -2.98 -7.04 17.66
C MET A 79 -3.67 -8.24 17.00
N MET A 80 -3.00 -8.91 16.04
CA MET A 80 -3.55 -10.13 15.41
C MET A 80 -3.83 -11.23 16.43
N ALA A 81 -2.95 -11.40 17.42
CA ALA A 81 -3.15 -12.38 18.47
C ALA A 81 -4.28 -12.00 19.45
N ALA A 82 -4.52 -10.71 19.66
CA ALA A 82 -5.51 -10.21 20.60
C ALA A 82 -6.94 -10.12 20.01
N PHE A 83 -7.07 -10.04 18.68
CA PHE A 83 -8.38 -9.86 18.02
C PHE A 83 -8.94 -11.18 17.48
N PRO A 84 -10.01 -11.76 18.05
CA PRO A 84 -10.53 -13.07 17.61
C PRO A 84 -10.93 -13.14 16.13
N SER A 85 -11.44 -12.04 15.57
CA SER A 85 -11.83 -11.96 14.15
C SER A 85 -10.66 -11.68 13.20
N ALA A 86 -9.45 -11.43 13.73
CA ALA A 86 -8.23 -11.27 12.93
C ALA A 86 -7.65 -12.65 12.57
N ASN A 87 -8.42 -13.45 11.87
CA ASN A 87 -8.13 -14.85 11.57
C ASN A 87 -7.76 -15.09 10.09
N PHE A 88 -7.59 -14.03 9.32
CA PHE A 88 -7.09 -14.10 7.96
C PHE A 88 -5.57 -13.89 7.92
N HIS A 89 -4.92 -14.23 6.82
CA HIS A 89 -3.47 -14.16 6.71
C HIS A 89 -2.95 -12.74 6.91
N PHE A 90 -2.01 -12.59 7.84
CA PHE A 90 -1.30 -11.35 8.07
C PHE A 90 -0.27 -11.07 6.96
N VAL A 91 -0.26 -9.86 6.42
CA VAL A 91 0.72 -9.44 5.43
C VAL A 91 1.68 -8.43 6.07
N SER A 92 2.96 -8.76 6.05
CA SER A 92 4.02 -7.88 6.52
C SER A 92 5.10 -7.77 5.46
N ALA A 93 5.24 -6.59 4.89
CA ALA A 93 6.20 -6.31 3.82
C ALA A 93 7.49 -5.62 4.34
N THR A 94 7.74 -5.67 5.65
CA THR A 94 8.89 -4.97 6.26
C THR A 94 10.22 -5.45 5.70
N SER A 95 10.43 -6.76 5.58
CA SER A 95 11.66 -7.35 5.07
C SER A 95 11.81 -7.25 3.55
N GLU A 96 10.71 -7.07 2.85
CA GLU A 96 10.70 -6.93 1.39
C GLU A 96 10.95 -5.47 0.96
N ILE A 97 10.63 -4.52 1.84
CA ILE A 97 10.81 -3.07 1.57
C ILE A 97 12.16 -2.58 2.07
N SER A 98 12.64 -3.11 3.19
CA SER A 98 13.91 -2.72 3.79
C SER A 98 14.71 -3.93 4.21
N SER A 99 15.96 -4.01 3.75
CA SER A 99 16.95 -4.95 4.27
C SER A 99 17.51 -4.50 5.62
N GLU A 100 17.13 -3.32 6.08
CA GLU A 100 17.67 -2.67 7.26
C GLU A 100 16.76 -2.89 8.47
N HIS A 101 17.29 -3.56 9.46
CA HIS A 101 16.64 -3.74 10.75
C HIS A 101 17.28 -2.82 11.78
N PHE A 102 16.47 -2.18 12.61
CA PHE A 102 16.94 -1.34 13.72
C PHE A 102 16.51 -1.86 15.09
N VAL A 103 16.15 -3.14 15.14
CA VAL A 103 15.94 -3.89 16.38
C VAL A 103 16.99 -4.99 16.50
N THR A 104 17.33 -5.33 17.74
CA THR A 104 18.36 -6.34 18.03
C THR A 104 17.98 -7.74 17.55
N GLN A 105 16.68 -8.06 17.59
CA GLN A 105 16.12 -9.34 17.16
C GLN A 105 14.84 -9.13 16.36
N PRO A 106 14.96 -9.02 15.02
CA PRO A 106 13.79 -8.91 14.13
C PRO A 106 12.88 -10.13 14.22
N LEU A 107 11.57 -9.88 14.16
CA LEU A 107 10.55 -10.94 14.12
C LEU A 107 10.44 -11.53 12.73
N HIS A 108 11.15 -12.60 12.45
CA HIS A 108 11.07 -13.28 11.16
C HIS A 108 9.98 -14.37 11.15
N PRO A 109 9.26 -14.54 10.04
CA PRO A 109 8.35 -15.66 9.87
C PRO A 109 9.14 -16.98 9.75
N ILE A 110 8.72 -17.99 10.50
CA ILE A 110 9.24 -19.36 10.42
C ILE A 110 8.09 -20.26 9.95
N ASN A 111 8.24 -20.89 8.81
CA ASN A 111 7.19 -21.69 8.18
C ASN A 111 5.84 -20.96 8.06
N GLY A 112 5.89 -19.67 7.72
CA GLY A 112 4.70 -18.84 7.55
C GLY A 112 4.07 -18.33 8.85
N LEU A 113 4.69 -18.56 10.01
CA LEU A 113 4.20 -18.15 11.32
C LEU A 113 5.18 -17.19 11.99
N ILE A 114 4.66 -16.17 12.68
CA ILE A 114 5.43 -15.29 13.54
C ILE A 114 4.99 -15.56 14.99
N ARG A 115 5.96 -15.90 15.85
CA ARG A 115 5.70 -16.09 17.28
C ARG A 115 5.41 -14.73 17.92
N VAL A 116 4.35 -14.66 18.72
CA VAL A 116 4.06 -13.48 19.55
C VAL A 116 5.14 -13.37 20.63
N PRO A 117 5.85 -12.23 20.74
CA PRO A 117 6.82 -12.03 21.80
C PRO A 117 6.18 -12.04 23.20
N GLU A 118 6.89 -12.57 24.18
CA GLU A 118 6.44 -12.65 25.58
C GLU A 118 7.19 -11.67 26.51
N GLN A 119 8.22 -11.01 26.00
CA GLN A 119 8.99 -10.01 26.74
C GLN A 119 8.17 -8.74 26.97
N PRO A 120 8.52 -7.93 28.01
CA PRO A 120 7.82 -6.68 28.29
C PRO A 120 7.74 -5.73 27.08
N GLY A 121 6.69 -4.94 27.02
CA GLY A 121 6.44 -4.04 25.91
C GLY A 121 6.02 -4.78 24.64
N LEU A 122 6.59 -4.42 23.51
CA LEU A 122 6.37 -5.10 22.23
C LEU A 122 7.26 -6.34 22.04
N GLY A 123 8.15 -6.61 22.99
CA GLY A 123 9.09 -7.73 22.94
C GLY A 123 10.18 -7.58 21.88
N VAL A 124 10.46 -6.35 21.48
CA VAL A 124 11.59 -5.98 20.61
C VAL A 124 12.35 -4.82 21.25
N GLU A 125 13.66 -4.80 21.07
CA GLU A 125 14.55 -3.76 21.59
C GLU A 125 15.25 -3.07 20.42
N LEU A 126 15.41 -1.73 20.51
CA LEU A 126 16.14 -0.97 19.51
C LEU A 126 17.64 -1.30 19.56
N ASP A 127 18.23 -1.48 18.39
CA ASP A 127 19.67 -1.40 18.21
C ASP A 127 20.06 0.08 18.06
N MET A 128 20.48 0.70 19.15
CA MET A 128 20.79 2.13 19.15
C MET A 128 21.97 2.47 18.26
N ASN A 129 22.94 1.59 18.08
CA ASN A 129 24.03 1.82 17.14
C ASN A 129 23.52 1.91 15.70
N ARG A 130 22.52 1.09 15.39
CA ARG A 130 21.88 1.11 14.08
C ARG A 130 21.03 2.36 13.88
N VAL A 131 20.28 2.77 14.90
CA VAL A 131 19.50 4.01 14.86
C VAL A 131 20.39 5.21 14.61
N GLU A 132 21.49 5.35 15.37
CA GLU A 132 22.47 6.43 15.21
C GLU A 132 23.12 6.43 13.81
N HIS A 133 23.40 5.24 13.28
CA HIS A 133 23.90 5.13 11.90
C HIS A 133 22.88 5.64 10.88
N LEU A 134 21.60 5.25 11.03
CA LEU A 134 20.54 5.67 10.11
C LEU A 134 20.24 7.18 10.19
N GLU A 135 20.39 7.79 11.37
CA GLU A 135 20.27 9.25 11.54
C GLU A 135 21.36 10.04 10.79
N GLN A 136 22.50 9.42 10.56
CA GLN A 136 23.63 10.06 9.84
C GLN A 136 23.57 9.88 8.33
N LEU A 137 22.64 9.06 7.83
CA LEU A 137 22.50 8.87 6.40
C LEU A 137 21.96 10.15 5.74
N GLU A 138 22.64 10.58 4.71
CA GLU A 138 22.11 11.65 3.86
C GLU A 138 20.81 11.19 3.19
N PRO A 139 19.80 12.06 3.11
CA PRO A 139 18.60 11.75 2.37
C PRO A 139 18.94 11.35 0.94
N MET A 140 18.38 10.25 0.48
CA MET A 140 18.55 9.81 -0.90
C MET A 140 18.05 10.90 -1.85
N VAL A 141 18.91 11.35 -2.75
CA VAL A 141 18.48 12.21 -3.85
C VAL A 141 17.54 11.42 -4.72
N LYS A 142 16.30 11.89 -4.83
CA LYS A 142 15.29 11.22 -5.64
C LYS A 142 15.68 11.31 -7.10
N PRO A 143 15.71 10.20 -7.84
CA PRO A 143 15.98 10.25 -9.26
C PRO A 143 14.87 11.04 -9.96
N ARG A 144 15.26 11.85 -10.92
CA ARG A 144 14.35 12.61 -11.77
C ARG A 144 14.03 11.75 -13.00
N PHE A 145 12.77 11.39 -13.19
CA PHE A 145 12.35 10.58 -14.33
C PHE A 145 10.91 10.86 -14.73
N ILE A 146 10.58 10.51 -15.96
CA ILE A 146 9.23 10.57 -16.51
C ILE A 146 8.69 9.15 -16.69
N ILE A 147 7.46 8.93 -16.29
CA ILE A 147 6.72 7.69 -16.54
C ILE A 147 5.99 7.87 -17.87
N VAL A 148 6.26 6.96 -18.80
CA VAL A 148 5.72 6.99 -20.17
C VAL A 148 4.76 5.82 -20.33
N CYS A 149 3.46 6.10 -20.40
CA CYS A 149 2.42 5.10 -20.60
C CYS A 149 1.99 5.10 -22.07
N LYS A 150 2.41 4.09 -22.82
CA LYS A 150 2.07 3.90 -24.26
C LYS A 150 0.85 3.01 -24.37
N TYR A 151 -0.22 3.53 -24.93
CA TYR A 151 -1.46 2.79 -25.17
C TYR A 151 -1.48 2.12 -26.53
N ASP A 152 -2.13 0.96 -26.63
CA ASP A 152 -2.27 0.22 -27.90
C ASP A 152 -3.03 1.00 -28.98
N ASN A 153 -3.85 1.98 -28.59
CA ASN A 153 -4.53 2.89 -29.52
C ASN A 153 -3.61 3.99 -30.08
N GLY A 154 -2.33 4.01 -29.69
CA GLY A 154 -1.32 4.95 -30.16
C GLY A 154 -1.19 6.23 -29.32
N ALA A 155 -2.04 6.46 -28.33
CA ALA A 155 -1.87 7.58 -27.40
C ALA A 155 -0.70 7.30 -26.43
N THR A 156 -0.05 8.37 -25.96
CA THR A 156 1.01 8.29 -24.94
C THR A 156 0.73 9.30 -23.85
N LEU A 157 0.74 8.83 -22.59
CA LEU A 157 0.62 9.68 -21.41
C LEU A 157 2.00 9.79 -20.73
N TYR A 158 2.45 11.01 -20.51
CA TYR A 158 3.66 11.33 -19.77
C TYR A 158 3.28 11.91 -18.40
N THR A 159 3.88 11.43 -17.34
CA THR A 159 3.71 11.94 -15.98
C THR A 159 4.98 11.73 -15.18
N SER A 160 5.09 12.36 -14.02
CA SER A 160 6.21 12.18 -13.10
C SER A 160 5.69 11.81 -11.71
N PRO A 161 6.53 11.23 -10.85
CA PRO A 161 6.20 11.07 -9.45
C PRO A 161 5.86 12.41 -8.80
N ASP A 162 4.89 12.39 -7.90
CA ASP A 162 4.56 13.55 -7.08
C ASP A 162 5.76 13.94 -6.20
N PRO A 163 6.28 15.19 -6.30
CA PRO A 163 7.42 15.64 -5.51
C PRO A 163 7.21 15.57 -4.00
N GLU A 164 5.98 15.80 -3.55
CA GLU A 164 5.62 15.78 -2.13
C GLU A 164 5.39 14.37 -1.60
N ASN A 165 5.06 13.45 -2.50
CA ASN A 165 4.72 12.08 -2.15
C ASN A 165 5.34 11.09 -3.16
N PRO A 166 6.66 10.91 -3.11
CA PRO A 166 7.41 10.19 -4.11
C PRO A 166 7.25 8.68 -3.99
N HIS A 167 6.06 8.22 -4.27
CA HIS A 167 5.90 6.84 -4.65
C HIS A 167 6.21 6.75 -6.15
N PHE A 168 6.99 5.75 -6.55
CA PHE A 168 7.31 5.45 -7.94
C PHE A 168 6.07 4.93 -8.70
N MET A 169 4.90 5.45 -8.40
CA MET A 169 3.64 5.04 -9.02
C MET A 169 2.94 6.25 -9.59
N VAL A 170 2.43 6.09 -10.81
CA VAL A 170 1.50 7.06 -11.38
C VAL A 170 0.29 7.13 -10.47
N ARG A 171 0.05 8.28 -9.86
CA ARG A 171 -1.17 8.50 -9.11
C ARG A 171 -2.24 9.07 -10.02
N PRO A 172 -3.47 8.55 -9.95
CA PRO A 172 -4.58 9.15 -10.64
C PRO A 172 -4.82 10.57 -10.10
N ASP A 173 -4.85 11.54 -10.99
CA ASP A 173 -5.40 12.86 -10.64
C ASP A 173 -6.90 12.85 -10.91
N TRP A 174 -7.67 12.52 -9.88
CA TRP A 174 -9.12 12.45 -9.96
C TRP A 174 -9.78 13.79 -10.31
N SER A 175 -9.12 14.91 -9.94
CA SER A 175 -9.64 16.24 -10.21
C SER A 175 -9.57 16.61 -11.69
N ARG A 176 -8.63 15.99 -12.42
CA ARG A 176 -8.37 16.21 -13.84
C ARG A 176 -8.81 15.04 -14.72
N THR A 177 -9.35 13.97 -14.14
CA THR A 177 -9.67 12.73 -14.85
C THR A 177 -8.48 12.09 -15.60
N LEU A 178 -7.25 12.45 -15.20
CA LEU A 178 -6.01 11.93 -15.77
C LEU A 178 -5.62 10.65 -15.05
N MET A 179 -5.94 9.52 -15.63
CA MET A 179 -5.61 8.21 -15.11
C MET A 179 -5.06 7.34 -16.22
N PRO A 180 -3.90 6.70 -16.02
CA PRO A 180 -3.48 5.62 -16.90
C PRO A 180 -4.39 4.41 -16.65
N MET A 181 -5.34 4.18 -17.53
CA MET A 181 -6.32 3.10 -17.42
C MET A 181 -6.03 2.03 -18.46
N SER A 182 -5.62 0.85 -17.98
CA SER A 182 -5.26 -0.28 -18.85
C SER A 182 -6.44 -1.14 -19.30
N PHE A 183 -7.60 -1.03 -18.66
CA PHE A 183 -8.78 -1.85 -19.00
C PHE A 183 -9.61 -1.27 -20.16
N VAL A 184 -9.46 0.02 -20.47
CA VAL A 184 -10.11 0.65 -21.64
C VAL A 184 -9.22 0.52 -22.88
N ALA A 185 -7.92 0.74 -22.70
CA ALA A 185 -6.90 0.56 -23.71
C ALA A 185 -5.64 0.00 -23.04
N PRO A 186 -5.23 -1.23 -23.34
CA PRO A 186 -4.01 -1.81 -22.83
C PRO A 186 -2.84 -0.85 -23.00
N LEU A 187 -1.97 -0.80 -22.00
CA LEU A 187 -0.81 0.09 -22.02
C LEU A 187 0.46 -0.66 -21.66
N ASN A 188 1.59 -0.16 -22.16
CA ASN A 188 2.92 -0.51 -21.73
C ASN A 188 3.55 0.69 -21.02
N THR A 189 4.20 0.45 -19.86
CA THR A 189 4.83 1.50 -19.07
C THR A 189 6.35 1.42 -19.21
N GLU A 190 6.95 2.55 -19.55
CA GLU A 190 8.40 2.72 -19.64
C GLU A 190 8.83 3.86 -18.70
N TYR A 191 10.10 3.86 -18.32
CA TYR A 191 10.71 4.93 -17.54
C TYR A 191 11.70 5.67 -18.43
N TRP A 192 11.58 6.99 -18.48
CA TRP A 192 12.53 7.86 -19.14
C TRP A 192 13.31 8.59 -18.04
N ASP A 193 14.51 8.07 -17.77
CA ASP A 193 15.41 8.68 -16.79
C ASP A 193 15.95 10.00 -17.31
N ASP A 194 16.30 10.91 -16.40
CA ASP A 194 16.91 12.18 -16.75
C ASP A 194 18.25 11.94 -17.47
N ASP A 195 18.23 12.12 -18.77
CA ASP A 195 19.38 11.95 -19.67
C ASP A 195 20.13 13.27 -19.94
N GLY A 196 19.73 14.36 -19.28
CA GLY A 196 20.27 15.71 -19.46
C GLY A 196 19.90 16.35 -20.80
N SER A 197 18.95 15.78 -21.55
CA SER A 197 18.52 16.33 -22.83
C SER A 197 17.52 17.48 -22.66
N ALA A 198 17.59 18.45 -23.57
CA ALA A 198 16.60 19.53 -23.63
C ALA A 198 15.17 19.00 -23.84
N LYS A 199 15.01 17.85 -24.49
CA LYS A 199 13.72 17.20 -24.71
C LYS A 199 13.13 16.66 -23.41
N PHE A 200 13.96 16.09 -22.54
CA PHE A 200 13.55 15.65 -21.21
C PHE A 200 13.08 16.86 -20.38
N ASP A 201 13.87 17.93 -20.33
CA ASP A 201 13.53 19.14 -19.56
C ASP A 201 12.28 19.83 -20.06
N GLU A 202 12.08 19.89 -21.37
CA GLU A 202 10.84 20.44 -21.96
C GLU A 202 9.60 19.63 -21.56
N MET A 203 9.69 18.30 -21.61
CA MET A 203 8.58 17.43 -21.21
C MET A 203 8.31 17.51 -19.71
N MET A 204 9.36 17.52 -18.87
CA MET A 204 9.24 17.67 -17.44
C MET A 204 8.56 19.00 -17.08
N THR A 205 8.96 20.10 -17.71
CA THR A 205 8.33 21.41 -17.51
C THR A 205 6.84 21.39 -17.86
N LYS A 206 6.44 20.70 -18.93
CA LYS A 206 5.02 20.53 -19.28
C LYS A 206 4.26 19.73 -18.22
N ILE A 207 4.86 18.63 -17.73
CA ILE A 207 4.27 17.81 -16.68
C ILE A 207 4.09 18.60 -15.39
N GLU A 208 5.10 19.36 -14.96
CA GLU A 208 5.04 20.21 -13.77
C GLU A 208 3.92 21.25 -13.87
N ALA A 209 3.69 21.79 -15.05
CA ALA A 209 2.63 22.77 -15.28
C ALA A 209 1.21 22.16 -15.31
N THR A 210 1.06 20.90 -15.74
CA THR A 210 -0.24 20.32 -16.04
C THR A 210 -0.55 19.03 -15.26
N GLY A 211 0.43 18.47 -14.52
CA GLY A 211 0.37 17.18 -13.82
C GLY A 211 0.59 15.97 -14.73
N ALA A 212 0.19 16.04 -15.97
CA ALA A 212 0.45 15.03 -17.00
C ALA A 212 0.26 15.61 -18.39
N VAL A 213 0.89 15.00 -19.39
CA VAL A 213 0.77 15.37 -20.81
C VAL A 213 0.25 14.17 -21.58
N LEU A 214 -0.88 14.32 -22.26
CA LEU A 214 -1.43 13.31 -23.16
C LEU A 214 -1.15 13.72 -24.60
N GLU A 215 -0.39 12.89 -25.30
CA GLU A 215 -0.22 12.99 -26.76
C GLU A 215 -1.15 11.96 -27.41
N ALA A 216 -2.13 12.45 -28.15
CA ALA A 216 -2.96 11.62 -29.02
C ALA A 216 -2.28 11.53 -30.41
N ARG A 217 -2.45 10.39 -31.06
CA ARG A 217 -2.01 10.23 -32.46
C ARG A 217 -2.91 10.98 -33.42
#